data_3fe51cc067845b3969f7b2444b9b38c8
#
_entry.id   3fe51cc067845b3969f7b2444b9b38c8
#
_cell.length_a   1.000
_cell.length_b   1.000
_cell.length_c   1.000
_cell.angle_alpha   90.00
_cell.angle_beta   90.00
_cell.angle_gamma   90.00
#
_symmetry.space_group_name_H-M   'P 1'
#
loop_
_entity.id
_entity.type
_entity.pdbx_description
1 polymer ?
#
loop_
_entity_poly.entity_id
_entity_poly.type
_entity_poly.pdbx_seq_one_letter_code
_entity_poly.pdbx_strand_id
1 'polypeptide(L)'
;MLSTTYINVIKHLQVETTTYCNSFCPGCSRNIDGGEVNPHIGLEHMSMETWTKLFENDSISALTLNGTFGDTMMNPNIVEMLNEVANTGHITDMVSLHTNGGLRSQDYWRDLATVLKRFKNHEVVFSIDGLIDTNHIHRRGTDFNKIIDNAKAFILAGGTASWRMIVFDHNKHQIEEAKQFAKELGFRYFMVKSSYDKIMYAKKYKNMPEATITAPDNNVYKKLKELQEDFYPEREGVHFW
;
A
#
# COMPACT_ATOMS: atom_id res chain seq x y z
N MET A 1 2.93 -40.99 -26.35
CA MET A 1 3.44 -40.28 -25.16
C MET A 1 2.92 -38.84 -25.24
N LEU A 2 1.91 -38.50 -24.46
CA LEU A 2 1.39 -37.14 -24.38
C LEU A 2 2.30 -36.36 -23.42
N SER A 3 3.10 -35.46 -23.98
CA SER A 3 3.85 -34.49 -23.19
C SER A 3 2.85 -33.55 -22.54
N THR A 4 2.61 -33.70 -21.25
CA THR A 4 1.84 -32.76 -20.45
C THR A 4 2.73 -31.56 -20.21
N THR A 5 2.64 -30.56 -21.08
CA THR A 5 3.25 -29.26 -20.85
C THR A 5 2.50 -28.62 -19.69
N TYR A 6 3.07 -28.61 -18.50
CA TYR A 6 2.59 -27.80 -17.39
C TYR A 6 2.86 -26.34 -17.75
N ILE A 7 1.84 -25.65 -18.23
CA ILE A 7 1.87 -24.20 -18.33
C ILE A 7 1.76 -23.68 -16.91
N ASN A 8 2.86 -23.29 -16.30
CA ASN A 8 2.86 -22.56 -15.04
C ASN A 8 2.32 -21.15 -15.30
N VAL A 9 1.02 -20.98 -15.23
CA VAL A 9 0.39 -19.66 -15.34
C VAL A 9 0.61 -18.94 -14.02
N ILE A 10 1.44 -17.89 -14.03
CA ILE A 10 1.55 -16.96 -12.91
C ILE A 10 0.20 -16.23 -12.82
N LYS A 11 -0.55 -16.50 -11.76
CA LYS A 11 -1.86 -15.84 -11.57
C LYS A 11 -1.75 -14.46 -10.93
N HIS A 12 -0.80 -14.29 -10.04
CA HIS A 12 -0.60 -13.04 -9.30
C HIS A 12 0.89 -12.71 -9.28
N LEU A 13 1.23 -11.52 -9.76
CA LEU A 13 2.57 -10.97 -9.72
C LEU A 13 2.63 -9.82 -8.73
N GLN A 14 3.53 -9.92 -7.76
CA GLN A 14 3.85 -8.82 -6.86
C GLN A 14 5.20 -8.23 -7.28
N VAL A 15 5.22 -6.92 -7.52
CA VAL A 15 6.41 -6.21 -8.02
C VAL A 15 6.75 -5.07 -7.09
N GLU A 16 8.02 -4.95 -6.76
CA GLU A 16 8.61 -3.79 -6.10
C GLU A 16 9.32 -2.93 -7.15
N THR A 17 8.73 -1.78 -7.46
CA THR A 17 9.20 -0.92 -8.56
C THR A 17 10.32 0.02 -8.14
N THR A 18 10.60 0.10 -6.84
CA THR A 18 11.64 0.98 -6.29
C THR A 18 11.98 0.61 -4.86
N THR A 19 13.23 0.85 -4.46
CA THR A 19 13.69 0.77 -3.07
C THR A 19 13.77 2.15 -2.39
N TYR A 20 13.40 3.22 -3.08
CA TYR A 20 13.26 4.55 -2.46
C TYR A 20 11.93 4.68 -1.73
N CYS A 21 11.94 5.38 -0.59
CA CYS A 21 10.77 5.76 0.18
C CYS A 21 11.01 7.13 0.84
N ASN A 22 9.97 7.95 0.93
CA ASN A 22 10.00 9.23 1.63
C ASN A 22 9.70 9.10 3.13
N SER A 23 9.39 7.90 3.61
CA SER A 23 9.05 7.64 5.01
C SER A 23 10.14 6.85 5.72
N PHE A 24 10.29 7.11 7.04
CA PHE A 24 11.26 6.48 7.91
C PHE A 24 10.55 5.72 9.04
N CYS A 25 9.62 4.84 8.67
CA CYS A 25 8.81 4.10 9.62
C CYS A 25 9.69 3.23 10.54
N PRO A 26 9.52 3.32 11.88
CA PRO A 26 10.10 2.35 12.79
C PRO A 26 9.63 0.94 12.44
N GLY A 27 10.55 -0.03 12.47
CA GLY A 27 10.24 -1.42 12.13
C GLY A 27 10.23 -1.77 10.64
N CYS A 28 10.29 -0.79 9.76
CA CYS A 28 10.50 -1.05 8.34
C CYS A 28 11.91 -1.61 8.11
N SER A 29 12.01 -2.73 7.38
CA SER A 29 13.29 -3.37 7.06
C SER A 29 14.23 -2.49 6.22
N ARG A 30 13.67 -1.48 5.56
CA ARG A 30 14.43 -0.47 4.81
C ARG A 30 15.26 0.44 5.74
N ASN A 31 14.81 0.68 6.96
CA ASN A 31 15.41 1.66 7.85
C ASN A 31 16.06 0.98 9.06
N ILE A 32 17.14 1.57 9.56
CA ILE A 32 17.70 1.22 10.85
C ILE A 32 16.97 2.05 11.90
N ASP A 33 16.14 1.40 12.71
CA ASP A 33 15.40 1.97 13.85
C ASP A 33 14.57 3.23 13.52
N GLY A 34 14.03 3.30 12.30
CA GLY A 34 13.24 4.46 11.85
C GLY A 34 14.06 5.72 11.58
N GLY A 35 15.35 5.55 11.35
CA GLY A 35 16.32 6.59 11.01
C GLY A 35 16.95 6.36 9.63
N GLU A 36 18.23 6.07 9.60
CA GLU A 36 19.00 5.91 8.37
C GLU A 36 18.54 4.71 7.53
N VAL A 37 18.75 4.80 6.23
CA VAL A 37 18.50 3.70 5.31
C VAL A 37 19.51 2.58 5.60
N ASN A 38 19.02 1.34 5.62
CA ASN A 38 19.86 0.17 5.77
C ASN A 38 20.91 0.11 4.63
N PRO A 39 22.22 0.15 4.94
CA PRO A 39 23.28 0.24 3.94
C PRO A 39 23.39 -1.00 3.04
N HIS A 40 22.72 -2.10 3.42
CA HIS A 40 22.65 -3.33 2.60
C HIS A 40 21.57 -3.29 1.53
N ILE A 41 20.77 -2.23 1.45
CA ILE A 41 19.74 -2.05 0.43
C ILE A 41 20.28 -1.13 -0.65
N GLY A 42 20.43 -1.66 -1.87
CA GLY A 42 20.70 -0.84 -3.05
C GLY A 42 19.51 0.08 -3.33
N LEU A 43 19.78 1.37 -3.53
CA LEU A 43 18.73 2.35 -3.84
C LEU A 43 18.59 2.47 -5.37
N GLU A 44 17.47 1.98 -5.89
CA GLU A 44 17.21 1.96 -7.33
C GLU A 44 15.73 2.08 -7.68
N HIS A 45 15.47 2.45 -8.91
CA HIS A 45 14.16 2.37 -9.54
C HIS A 45 14.20 1.29 -10.65
N MET A 46 13.14 0.51 -10.73
CA MET A 46 12.94 -0.36 -11.88
C MET A 46 12.80 0.50 -13.14
N SER A 47 13.55 0.15 -14.19
CA SER A 47 13.48 0.82 -15.49
C SER A 47 12.25 0.35 -16.28
N MET A 48 11.84 1.15 -17.28
CA MET A 48 10.81 0.75 -18.24
C MET A 48 11.22 -0.51 -19.00
N GLU A 49 12.49 -0.66 -19.37
CA GLU A 49 13.00 -1.86 -20.04
C GLU A 49 12.81 -3.13 -19.20
N THR A 50 13.12 -3.07 -17.90
CA THR A 50 12.90 -4.20 -16.98
C THR A 50 11.41 -4.48 -16.81
N TRP A 51 10.60 -3.43 -16.72
CA TRP A 51 9.14 -3.54 -16.60
C TRP A 51 8.52 -4.25 -17.81
N THR A 52 8.83 -3.81 -19.04
CA THR A 52 8.32 -4.40 -20.28
C THR A 52 8.64 -5.90 -20.35
N LYS A 53 9.87 -6.28 -19.98
CA LYS A 53 10.30 -7.69 -19.98
C LYS A 53 9.47 -8.59 -19.06
N LEU A 54 8.87 -8.05 -17.99
CA LEU A 54 8.02 -8.84 -17.09
C LEU A 54 6.74 -9.36 -17.78
N PHE A 55 6.31 -8.72 -18.87
CA PHE A 55 5.03 -9.01 -19.53
C PHE A 55 5.18 -9.47 -20.96
N GLU A 56 6.40 -9.71 -21.46
CA GLU A 56 6.64 -10.07 -22.88
C GLU A 56 5.90 -11.32 -23.34
N ASN A 57 5.67 -12.29 -22.45
CA ASN A 57 5.21 -13.62 -22.87
C ASN A 57 3.95 -14.11 -22.16
N ASP A 58 3.47 -13.45 -21.11
CA ASP A 58 2.42 -13.98 -20.25
C ASP A 58 1.36 -12.95 -19.86
N SER A 59 0.10 -13.40 -19.81
CA SER A 59 -0.99 -12.68 -19.15
C SER A 59 -1.14 -13.17 -17.72
N ILE A 60 -1.30 -12.25 -16.78
CA ILE A 60 -1.52 -12.54 -15.37
C ILE A 60 -2.90 -12.05 -14.93
N SER A 61 -3.48 -12.68 -13.90
CA SER A 61 -4.78 -12.26 -13.39
C SER A 61 -4.67 -10.99 -12.56
N ALA A 62 -3.65 -10.89 -11.72
CA ALA A 62 -3.50 -9.79 -10.79
C ALA A 62 -2.05 -9.28 -10.70
N LEU A 63 -1.93 -7.97 -10.61
CA LEU A 63 -0.68 -7.26 -10.37
C LEU A 63 -0.79 -6.46 -9.08
N THR A 64 0.17 -6.65 -8.18
CA THR A 64 0.32 -5.81 -6.99
C THR A 64 1.65 -5.07 -7.03
N LEU A 65 1.60 -3.75 -7.02
CA LEU A 65 2.77 -2.90 -6.81
C LEU A 65 2.89 -2.63 -5.31
N ASN A 66 3.82 -3.30 -4.67
CA ASN A 66 4.03 -3.21 -3.22
C ASN A 66 5.45 -2.69 -2.95
N GLY A 67 5.64 -2.07 -1.80
CA GLY A 67 6.95 -1.63 -1.35
C GLY A 67 7.33 -2.32 -0.05
N THR A 68 8.19 -3.34 -0.12
CA THR A 68 8.84 -3.91 1.07
C THR A 68 9.96 -2.98 1.54
N PHE A 69 10.73 -2.49 0.59
CA PHE A 69 11.87 -1.59 0.82
C PHE A 69 11.65 -0.19 0.28
N GLY A 70 10.58 0.05 -0.48
CA GLY A 70 10.29 1.33 -1.10
C GLY A 70 8.83 1.77 -0.92
N ASP A 71 8.51 2.88 -1.54
CA ASP A 71 7.12 3.31 -1.76
C ASP A 71 6.88 3.40 -3.26
N THR A 72 5.87 2.72 -3.76
CA THR A 72 5.56 2.65 -5.20
C THR A 72 5.55 4.03 -5.88
N MET A 73 5.06 5.05 -5.19
CA MET A 73 4.98 6.42 -5.72
C MET A 73 6.35 7.13 -5.84
N MET A 74 7.44 6.53 -5.35
CA MET A 74 8.78 7.06 -5.58
C MET A 74 9.28 6.81 -7.00
N ASN A 75 8.87 5.70 -7.65
CA ASN A 75 9.25 5.47 -9.04
C ASN A 75 8.56 6.51 -9.94
N PRO A 76 9.30 7.32 -10.72
CA PRO A 76 8.72 8.38 -11.55
C PRO A 76 7.83 7.84 -12.67
N ASN A 77 8.02 6.60 -13.10
CA ASN A 77 7.40 6.04 -14.30
C ASN A 77 6.13 5.22 -14.02
N ILE A 78 5.57 5.22 -12.80
CA ILE A 78 4.42 4.37 -12.44
C ILE A 78 3.23 4.55 -13.39
N VAL A 79 2.89 5.79 -13.73
CA VAL A 79 1.76 6.06 -14.65
C VAL A 79 2.06 5.52 -16.05
N GLU A 80 3.31 5.66 -16.53
CA GLU A 80 3.75 5.12 -17.82
C GLU A 80 3.74 3.59 -17.83
N MET A 81 4.29 2.96 -16.79
CA MET A 81 4.29 1.51 -16.58
C MET A 81 2.88 0.93 -16.62
N LEU A 82 1.95 1.55 -15.90
CA LEU A 82 0.55 1.12 -15.87
C LEU A 82 -0.16 1.35 -17.21
N ASN A 83 0.14 2.44 -17.91
CA ASN A 83 -0.39 2.68 -19.26
C ASN A 83 0.06 1.60 -20.25
N GLU A 84 1.32 1.19 -20.19
CA GLU A 84 1.84 0.13 -21.05
C GLU A 84 1.06 -1.18 -20.87
N VAL A 85 0.94 -1.67 -19.64
CA VAL A 85 0.22 -2.93 -19.39
C VAL A 85 -1.29 -2.81 -19.63
N ALA A 86 -1.88 -1.62 -19.47
CA ALA A 86 -3.26 -1.38 -19.84
C ALA A 86 -3.47 -1.38 -21.35
N ASN A 87 -2.47 -0.98 -22.15
CA ASN A 87 -2.49 -1.03 -23.61
C ASN A 87 -2.37 -2.46 -24.15
N THR A 88 -1.56 -3.28 -23.50
CA THR A 88 -1.28 -4.66 -23.93
C THR A 88 -2.33 -5.67 -23.46
N GLY A 89 -3.10 -5.34 -22.42
CA GLY A 89 -4.11 -6.25 -21.87
C GLY A 89 -3.55 -7.44 -21.10
N HIS A 90 -2.29 -7.38 -20.69
CA HIS A 90 -1.63 -8.48 -19.95
C HIS A 90 -2.23 -8.72 -18.56
N ILE A 91 -2.89 -7.72 -17.96
CA ILE A 91 -3.56 -7.86 -16.66
C ILE A 91 -5.05 -8.06 -16.90
N THR A 92 -5.57 -9.22 -16.53
CA THR A 92 -6.95 -9.63 -16.88
C THR A 92 -7.99 -9.30 -15.81
N ASP A 93 -7.59 -9.09 -14.56
CA ASP A 93 -8.54 -8.93 -13.46
C ASP A 93 -8.22 -7.73 -12.56
N MET A 94 -7.09 -7.68 -11.86
CA MET A 94 -6.86 -6.73 -10.78
C MET A 94 -5.50 -6.04 -10.84
N VAL A 95 -5.49 -4.73 -10.58
CA VAL A 95 -4.27 -3.97 -10.27
C VAL A 95 -4.40 -3.32 -8.90
N SER A 96 -3.47 -3.62 -8.00
CA SER A 96 -3.41 -3.04 -6.65
C SER A 96 -2.08 -2.32 -6.42
N LEU A 97 -2.12 -1.13 -5.84
CA LEU A 97 -0.94 -0.36 -5.46
C LEU A 97 -0.96 -0.07 -3.96
N HIS A 98 0.21 -0.20 -3.33
CA HIS A 98 0.39 0.12 -1.91
C HIS A 98 1.32 1.31 -1.75
N THR A 99 0.93 2.29 -0.92
CA THR A 99 1.69 3.52 -0.73
C THR A 99 1.39 4.18 0.63
N ASN A 100 2.29 5.01 1.10
CA ASN A 100 2.02 5.90 2.23
C ASN A 100 1.21 7.15 1.83
N GLY A 101 1.01 7.40 0.54
CA GLY A 101 0.19 8.50 0.01
C GLY A 101 0.81 9.90 0.07
N GLY A 102 1.96 10.06 0.73
CA GLY A 102 2.56 11.38 1.01
C GLY A 102 3.35 12.01 -0.15
N LEU A 103 3.36 11.39 -1.32
CA LEU A 103 4.13 11.82 -2.49
C LEU A 103 3.25 12.34 -3.62
N ARG A 104 3.89 12.97 -4.60
CA ARG A 104 3.29 13.47 -5.83
C ARG A 104 2.33 14.64 -5.61
N SER A 105 1.86 15.22 -6.71
CA SER A 105 0.83 16.26 -6.73
C SER A 105 -0.57 15.64 -6.85
N GLN A 106 -1.60 16.42 -6.54
CA GLN A 106 -2.99 16.00 -6.74
C GLN A 106 -3.29 15.70 -8.21
N ASP A 107 -2.69 16.44 -9.17
CA ASP A 107 -2.86 16.16 -10.59
C ASP A 107 -2.30 14.78 -10.96
N TYR A 108 -1.13 14.43 -10.46
CA TYR A 108 -0.59 13.08 -10.64
C TYR A 108 -1.54 11.98 -10.12
N TRP A 109 -2.21 12.22 -8.98
CA TRP A 109 -3.18 11.28 -8.44
C TRP A 109 -4.44 11.16 -9.29
N ARG A 110 -4.87 12.26 -9.93
CA ARG A 110 -5.97 12.23 -10.92
C ARG A 110 -5.59 11.44 -12.16
N ASP A 111 -4.37 11.63 -12.67
CA ASP A 111 -3.84 10.89 -13.81
C ASP A 111 -3.73 9.39 -13.48
N LEU A 112 -3.21 9.05 -12.30
CA LEU A 112 -3.14 7.67 -11.83
C LEU A 112 -4.53 7.00 -11.78
N ALA A 113 -5.54 7.70 -11.26
CA ALA A 113 -6.92 7.21 -11.24
C ALA A 113 -7.44 6.97 -12.65
N THR A 114 -7.14 7.86 -13.60
CA THR A 114 -7.55 7.73 -14.99
C THR A 114 -6.96 6.49 -15.64
N VAL A 115 -5.70 6.19 -15.39
CA VAL A 115 -5.05 4.98 -15.90
C VAL A 115 -5.60 3.72 -15.24
N LEU A 116 -5.75 3.73 -13.92
CA LEU A 116 -6.22 2.57 -13.16
C LEU A 116 -7.66 2.16 -13.54
N LYS A 117 -8.52 3.10 -13.88
CA LYS A 117 -9.89 2.82 -14.36
C LYS A 117 -9.95 2.03 -15.67
N ARG A 118 -8.84 1.86 -16.38
CA ARG A 118 -8.77 1.03 -17.60
C ARG A 118 -8.70 -0.46 -17.27
N PHE A 119 -8.36 -0.83 -16.04
CA PHE A 119 -8.36 -2.22 -15.58
C PHE A 119 -9.75 -2.60 -15.06
N LYS A 120 -10.10 -3.88 -15.19
CA LYS A 120 -11.38 -4.41 -14.73
C LYS A 120 -11.65 -4.10 -13.26
N ASN A 121 -10.63 -4.36 -12.42
CA ASN A 121 -10.64 -3.99 -11.02
C ASN A 121 -9.33 -3.28 -10.68
N HIS A 122 -9.40 -2.28 -9.82
CA HIS A 122 -8.22 -1.57 -9.34
C HIS A 122 -8.40 -1.06 -7.91
N GLU A 123 -7.28 -0.91 -7.22
CA GLU A 123 -7.26 -0.39 -5.86
C GLU A 123 -5.94 0.32 -5.56
N VAL A 124 -6.02 1.42 -4.83
CA VAL A 124 -4.85 2.00 -4.16
C VAL A 124 -5.04 1.90 -2.66
N VAL A 125 -4.14 1.17 -2.00
CA VAL A 125 -4.12 1.00 -0.55
C VAL A 125 -3.23 2.07 0.06
N PHE A 126 -3.87 3.04 0.71
CA PHE A 126 -3.19 4.09 1.48
C PHE A 126 -2.86 3.57 2.87
N SER A 127 -1.58 3.51 3.18
CA SER A 127 -1.07 3.08 4.50
C SER A 127 -1.01 4.29 5.45
N ILE A 128 -2.07 4.50 6.22
CA ILE A 128 -2.25 5.64 7.12
C ILE A 128 -2.48 5.11 8.54
N ASP A 129 -1.59 5.41 9.47
CA ASP A 129 -1.54 4.77 10.79
C ASP A 129 -2.00 5.72 11.91
N GLY A 130 -3.16 6.31 11.74
CA GLY A 130 -3.81 7.22 12.69
C GLY A 130 -4.30 8.50 12.04
N LEU A 131 -4.64 9.49 12.83
CA LEU A 131 -5.06 10.82 12.42
C LEU A 131 -3.88 11.82 12.43
N ILE A 132 -4.19 13.11 12.31
CA ILE A 132 -3.19 14.17 12.15
C ILE A 132 -2.16 14.22 13.29
N ASP A 133 -2.57 13.87 14.48
CA ASP A 133 -1.76 13.90 15.71
C ASP A 133 -0.97 12.62 15.98
N THR A 134 -1.26 11.51 15.29
CA THR A 134 -0.62 10.21 15.55
C THR A 134 0.04 9.56 14.34
N ASN A 135 -0.44 9.83 13.11
CA ASN A 135 0.11 9.21 11.91
C ASN A 135 1.64 9.39 11.79
N HIS A 136 2.15 10.58 12.10
CA HIS A 136 3.58 10.91 12.00
C HIS A 136 4.46 10.14 12.99
N ILE A 137 3.90 9.56 14.05
CA ILE A 137 4.66 8.80 15.05
C ILE A 137 5.25 7.54 14.40
N HIS A 138 4.46 6.85 13.57
CA HIS A 138 4.92 5.70 12.80
C HIS A 138 5.33 6.09 11.36
N ARG A 139 4.52 6.85 10.63
CA ARG A 139 4.80 7.29 9.24
C ARG A 139 5.70 8.53 9.21
N ARG A 140 6.88 8.44 9.81
CA ARG A 140 7.85 9.54 9.92
C ARG A 140 8.23 10.06 8.54
N GLY A 141 8.28 11.38 8.38
CA GLY A 141 8.61 12.03 7.11
C GLY A 141 7.44 12.21 6.16
N THR A 142 6.23 11.82 6.56
CA THR A 142 5.01 12.10 5.78
C THR A 142 4.17 13.21 6.39
N ASP A 143 3.46 13.95 5.55
CA ASP A 143 2.49 14.97 5.95
C ASP A 143 1.07 14.40 5.82
N PHE A 144 0.33 14.34 6.93
CA PHE A 144 -1.03 13.79 6.97
C PHE A 144 -1.98 14.55 6.05
N ASN A 145 -1.95 15.88 6.05
CA ASN A 145 -2.84 16.68 5.22
C ASN A 145 -2.59 16.42 3.73
N LYS A 146 -1.32 16.32 3.33
CA LYS A 146 -0.95 15.97 1.97
C LYS A 146 -1.43 14.56 1.58
N ILE A 147 -1.35 13.59 2.48
CA ILE A 147 -1.88 12.23 2.24
C ILE A 147 -3.39 12.30 1.97
N ILE A 148 -4.13 13.01 2.81
CA ILE A 148 -5.58 13.15 2.70
C ILE A 148 -5.97 13.88 1.41
N ASP A 149 -5.28 14.96 1.06
CA ASP A 149 -5.54 15.70 -0.18
C ASP A 149 -5.26 14.85 -1.43
N ASN A 150 -4.21 14.06 -1.42
CA ASN A 150 -3.88 13.12 -2.49
C ASN A 150 -4.94 12.02 -2.62
N ALA A 151 -5.37 11.43 -1.49
CA ALA A 151 -6.42 10.41 -1.48
C ALA A 151 -7.75 10.98 -2.02
N LYS A 152 -8.13 12.19 -1.59
CA LYS A 152 -9.32 12.90 -2.11
C LYS A 152 -9.23 13.12 -3.63
N ALA A 153 -8.08 13.59 -4.12
CA ALA A 153 -7.87 13.82 -5.55
C ALA A 153 -8.03 12.53 -6.36
N PHE A 154 -7.50 11.42 -5.86
CA PHE A 154 -7.60 10.09 -6.46
C PHE A 154 -9.06 9.58 -6.47
N ILE A 155 -9.76 9.65 -5.33
CA ILE A 155 -11.13 9.19 -5.17
C ILE A 155 -12.09 10.01 -6.04
N LEU A 156 -11.98 11.34 -6.02
CA LEU A 156 -12.82 12.24 -6.83
C LEU A 156 -12.63 12.04 -8.34
N ALA A 157 -11.45 11.57 -8.77
CA ALA A 157 -11.19 11.18 -10.15
C ALA A 157 -11.73 9.78 -10.49
N GLY A 158 -12.41 9.10 -9.56
CA GLY A 158 -13.05 7.79 -9.72
C GLY A 158 -12.14 6.61 -9.41
N GLY A 159 -11.00 6.84 -8.72
CA GLY A 159 -10.13 5.76 -8.25
C GLY A 159 -10.71 5.05 -7.02
N THR A 160 -10.50 3.73 -6.94
CA THR A 160 -10.88 2.92 -5.77
C THR A 160 -9.76 2.98 -4.74
N ALA A 161 -10.04 3.54 -3.57
CA ALA A 161 -9.07 3.71 -2.49
C ALA A 161 -9.46 2.88 -1.25
N SER A 162 -8.45 2.30 -0.60
CA SER A 162 -8.57 1.66 0.69
C SER A 162 -7.65 2.32 1.71
N TRP A 163 -8.15 2.48 2.93
CA TRP A 163 -7.35 2.92 4.07
C TRP A 163 -6.90 1.71 4.86
N ARG A 164 -5.60 1.49 4.98
CA ARG A 164 -5.02 0.46 5.82
C ARG A 164 -4.30 1.09 7.00
N MET A 165 -4.76 0.77 8.20
CA MET A 165 -4.21 1.27 9.47
C MET A 165 -3.53 0.14 10.22
N ILE A 166 -2.24 0.31 10.54
CA ILE A 166 -1.55 -0.54 11.50
C ILE A 166 -1.81 0.02 12.90
N VAL A 167 -2.28 -0.84 13.80
CA VAL A 167 -2.64 -0.44 15.16
C VAL A 167 -1.46 -0.58 16.10
N PHE A 168 -1.19 0.51 16.81
CA PHE A 168 -0.21 0.66 17.87
C PHE A 168 -0.89 1.23 19.13
N ASP A 169 -0.21 1.23 20.26
CA ASP A 169 -0.76 1.81 21.49
C ASP A 169 -1.10 3.30 21.37
N HIS A 170 -0.31 4.05 20.58
CA HIS A 170 -0.51 5.48 20.41
C HIS A 170 -1.68 5.86 19.51
N ASN A 171 -2.19 4.94 18.66
CA ASN A 171 -3.27 5.23 17.72
C ASN A 171 -4.53 4.37 17.90
N LYS A 172 -4.50 3.34 18.75
CA LYS A 172 -5.63 2.41 18.96
C LYS A 172 -6.94 3.08 19.36
N HIS A 173 -6.86 4.22 20.03
CA HIS A 173 -8.04 4.99 20.46
C HIS A 173 -8.72 5.73 19.30
N GLN A 174 -8.06 5.86 18.16
CA GLN A 174 -8.55 6.59 16.98
C GLN A 174 -9.21 5.69 15.92
N ILE A 175 -9.30 4.38 16.15
CA ILE A 175 -9.76 3.44 15.10
C ILE A 175 -11.15 3.83 14.59
N GLU A 176 -12.12 4.05 15.48
CA GLU A 176 -13.50 4.39 15.10
C GLU A 176 -13.58 5.76 14.41
N GLU A 177 -12.84 6.76 14.91
CA GLU A 177 -12.78 8.07 14.31
C GLU A 177 -12.13 8.03 12.92
N ALA A 178 -11.02 7.31 12.78
CA ALA A 178 -10.34 7.11 11.49
C ALA A 178 -11.23 6.36 10.48
N LYS A 179 -11.98 5.36 10.95
CA LYS A 179 -12.95 4.62 10.14
C LYS A 179 -14.06 5.53 9.63
N GLN A 180 -14.66 6.32 10.51
CA GLN A 180 -15.72 7.27 10.14
C GLN A 180 -15.19 8.32 9.16
N PHE A 181 -14.00 8.86 9.42
CA PHE A 181 -13.35 9.83 8.54
C PHE A 181 -13.01 9.24 7.16
N ALA A 182 -12.52 7.98 7.11
CA ALA A 182 -12.30 7.28 5.85
C ALA A 182 -13.59 7.15 5.02
N LYS A 183 -14.71 6.81 5.67
CA LYS A 183 -16.02 6.73 5.04
C LYS A 183 -16.47 8.08 4.45
N GLU A 184 -16.34 9.16 5.23
CA GLU A 184 -16.69 10.53 4.79
C GLU A 184 -15.83 11.00 3.61
N LEU A 185 -14.57 10.57 3.54
CA LEU A 185 -13.67 10.87 2.44
C LEU A 185 -13.97 10.05 1.16
N GLY A 186 -14.81 9.00 1.25
CA GLY A 186 -15.16 8.15 0.14
C GLY A 186 -14.21 6.98 -0.10
N PHE A 187 -13.38 6.61 0.87
CA PHE A 187 -12.65 5.36 0.79
C PHE A 187 -13.65 4.20 0.68
N ARG A 188 -13.30 3.18 -0.11
CA ARG A 188 -14.13 2.00 -0.27
C ARG A 188 -13.99 1.05 0.91
N TYR A 189 -12.76 0.82 1.34
CA TYR A 189 -12.46 -0.11 2.43
C TYR A 189 -11.69 0.59 3.55
N PHE A 190 -11.97 0.14 4.77
CA PHE A 190 -11.16 0.45 5.93
C PHE A 190 -10.64 -0.85 6.54
N MET A 191 -9.33 -0.97 6.60
CA MET A 191 -8.64 -2.18 7.05
C MET A 191 -7.79 -1.89 8.27
N VAL A 192 -7.91 -2.75 9.27
CA VAL A 192 -7.10 -2.67 10.48
C VAL A 192 -6.15 -3.87 10.53
N LYS A 193 -4.88 -3.61 10.73
CA LYS A 193 -3.85 -4.64 10.86
C LYS A 193 -3.13 -4.47 12.19
N SER A 194 -2.77 -5.60 12.83
CA SER A 194 -1.78 -5.56 13.90
C SER A 194 -0.39 -5.35 13.32
N SER A 195 0.51 -4.68 14.05
CA SER A 195 1.91 -4.66 13.68
C SER A 195 2.45 -6.10 13.65
N TYR A 196 3.18 -6.44 12.60
CA TYR A 196 3.87 -7.72 12.54
C TYR A 196 4.88 -7.80 13.67
N ASP A 197 4.78 -8.88 14.49
CA ASP A 197 5.79 -9.33 15.42
C ASP A 197 6.05 -8.48 16.68
N LYS A 198 5.30 -8.81 17.74
CA LYS A 198 5.62 -8.40 19.13
C LYS A 198 7.08 -8.62 19.49
N ILE A 199 7.71 -9.68 18.96
CA ILE A 199 9.05 -10.12 19.34
C ILE A 199 10.14 -9.33 18.60
N MET A 200 9.96 -9.04 17.32
CA MET A 200 10.92 -8.27 16.55
C MET A 200 10.93 -6.80 16.97
N TYR A 201 9.76 -6.21 17.16
CA TYR A 201 9.63 -4.83 17.61
C TYR A 201 10.17 -4.64 19.04
N ALA A 202 9.81 -5.50 19.98
CA ALA A 202 10.29 -5.41 21.36
C ALA A 202 11.81 -5.61 21.49
N LYS A 203 12.42 -6.48 20.67
CA LYS A 203 13.89 -6.67 20.67
C LYS A 203 14.63 -5.56 19.96
N LYS A 204 14.11 -5.06 18.83
CA LYS A 204 14.78 -4.10 17.97
C LYS A 204 14.66 -2.66 18.48
N TYR A 205 13.58 -2.33 19.21
CA TYR A 205 13.25 -0.96 19.63
C TYR A 205 13.23 -0.75 21.16
N LYS A 206 13.89 -1.63 21.90
CA LYS A 206 13.95 -1.61 23.37
C LYS A 206 14.44 -0.28 23.97
N ASN A 207 15.10 0.54 23.17
CA ASN A 207 15.72 1.80 23.59
C ASN A 207 15.11 3.05 22.93
N MET A 208 13.95 2.95 22.28
CA MET A 208 13.28 4.12 21.69
C MET A 208 12.25 4.69 22.68
N PRO A 209 12.49 5.88 23.24
CA PRO A 209 11.64 6.44 24.31
C PRO A 209 10.22 6.78 23.89
N GLU A 210 9.94 6.88 22.60
CA GLU A 210 8.65 7.34 22.08
C GLU A 210 7.82 6.28 21.35
N ALA A 211 8.37 5.11 21.12
CA ALA A 211 7.67 4.03 20.44
C ALA A 211 7.55 2.81 21.34
N THR A 212 6.72 2.92 22.36
CA THR A 212 6.20 1.72 23.02
C THR A 212 5.23 1.06 22.05
N ILE A 213 5.79 0.41 21.05
CA ILE A 213 5.03 -0.35 20.05
C ILE A 213 4.76 -1.71 20.68
N THR A 214 3.74 -1.76 21.52
CA THR A 214 3.17 -3.02 21.97
C THR A 214 2.17 -3.48 20.93
N ALA A 215 2.46 -4.61 20.28
CA ALA A 215 1.44 -5.24 19.45
C ALA A 215 0.24 -5.61 20.33
N PRO A 216 -1.01 -5.39 19.87
CA PRO A 216 -2.20 -5.78 20.62
C PRO A 216 -2.17 -7.29 20.92
N ASP A 217 -2.74 -7.70 22.05
CA ASP A 217 -2.88 -9.12 22.36
C ASP A 217 -3.82 -9.83 21.36
N ASN A 218 -3.87 -11.18 21.41
CA ASN A 218 -4.67 -11.98 20.48
C ASN A 218 -6.18 -11.65 20.54
N ASN A 219 -6.69 -11.14 21.66
CA ASN A 219 -8.10 -10.76 21.80
C ASN A 219 -8.37 -9.45 21.05
N VAL A 220 -7.43 -8.50 21.11
CA VAL A 220 -7.49 -7.27 20.30
C VAL A 220 -7.43 -7.63 18.81
N TYR A 221 -6.57 -8.58 18.40
CA TYR A 221 -6.49 -9.01 17.00
C TYR A 221 -7.81 -9.59 16.46
N LYS A 222 -8.52 -10.41 17.25
CA LYS A 222 -9.84 -10.92 16.87
C LYS A 222 -10.85 -9.78 16.71
N LYS A 223 -10.87 -8.85 17.65
CA LYS A 223 -11.75 -7.67 17.61
C LYS A 223 -11.41 -6.75 16.44
N LEU A 224 -10.13 -6.63 16.06
CA LEU A 224 -9.71 -5.83 14.91
C LEU A 224 -10.26 -6.36 13.58
N LYS A 225 -10.47 -7.69 13.46
CA LYS A 225 -11.11 -8.27 12.26
C LYS A 225 -12.57 -7.84 12.11
N GLU A 226 -13.26 -7.64 13.22
CA GLU A 226 -14.66 -7.19 13.24
C GLU A 226 -14.81 -5.70 12.86
N LEU A 227 -13.71 -4.94 12.93
CA LEU A 227 -13.68 -3.52 12.58
C LEU A 227 -13.38 -3.25 11.11
N GLN A 228 -13.02 -4.30 10.35
CA GLN A 228 -12.81 -4.15 8.90
C GLN A 228 -14.17 -3.99 8.21
N GLU A 229 -14.28 -3.03 7.32
CA GLU A 229 -15.54 -2.75 6.65
C GLU A 229 -15.31 -2.38 5.17
N ASP A 230 -16.15 -2.96 4.30
CA ASP A 230 -16.41 -2.46 2.98
C ASP A 230 -17.59 -1.48 3.08
N PHE A 231 -17.36 -0.21 2.79
CA PHE A 231 -18.40 0.81 2.89
C PHE A 231 -19.41 0.78 1.74
N TYR A 232 -19.06 0.08 0.67
CA TYR A 232 -19.85 0.03 -0.55
C TYR A 232 -19.86 -1.39 -1.14
N PRO A 233 -20.40 -2.38 -0.39
CA PRO A 233 -20.34 -3.80 -0.79
C PRO A 233 -21.09 -4.11 -2.09
N GLU A 234 -22.02 -3.23 -2.51
CA GLU A 234 -22.76 -3.32 -3.77
C GLU A 234 -21.91 -3.00 -5.01
N ARG A 235 -20.73 -2.36 -4.83
CA ARG A 235 -19.81 -2.12 -5.94
C ARG A 235 -18.99 -3.39 -6.17
N GLU A 236 -19.16 -4.00 -7.34
CA GLU A 236 -18.37 -5.17 -7.74
C GLU A 236 -16.87 -4.88 -7.62
N GLY A 237 -16.13 -5.82 -7.09
CA GLY A 237 -14.66 -5.74 -6.94
C GLY A 237 -14.12 -6.96 -6.21
N VAL A 238 -12.86 -7.28 -6.47
CA VAL A 238 -12.20 -8.44 -5.85
C VAL A 238 -11.63 -8.03 -4.50
N HIS A 239 -11.95 -8.80 -3.46
CA HIS A 239 -11.38 -8.64 -2.13
C HIS A 239 -10.04 -9.40 -2.07
N PHE A 240 -8.94 -8.68 -1.90
CA PHE A 240 -7.64 -9.27 -1.59
C PHE A 240 -7.32 -9.03 -0.10
N TRP A 241 -7.53 -10.07 0.69
CA TRP A 241 -7.20 -10.09 2.13
C TRP A 241 -6.07 -11.07 2.41
#